data_e1d191d584d920b0af4958abea80cbb4
#
_entry.id   e1d191d584d920b0af4958abea80cbb4
#
_cell.length_a   1.000
_cell.length_b   1.000
_cell.length_c   1.000
_cell.angle_alpha   90.00
_cell.angle_beta   90.00
_cell.angle_gamma   90.00
#
_symmetry.space_group_name_H-M   'P 1'
#
loop_
_entity.id
_entity.type
_entity.pdbx_description
1 polymer ?
#
loop_
_entity_poly.entity_id
_entity_poly.type
_entity_poly.pdbx_seq_one_letter_code
_entity_poly.pdbx_strand_id
1 'polypeptide(L)'
;MNWIEYHSIKELPETIWTKIAGDNPCLSADFMEIVENLHPKDSYNYAVLYDNKEVVGVIFYSIFNALSSTLMKLSIGRVLMTGTFETYGKHWWYNTSYISECDFFEMFWQLIRKQNVLAFVIRDFVCNECQMNKFFGLHSFEHIIPYSVSWIKLNDSCMNLDDFLCEMSKKHRNMYKKIIKSRNDQNISFRKEYDIRKNLHKLYPLYINVNKRAKEFKSPPIPSSFFTGLERKFGHNCFCIIMSVGNKDIGFVLIIQGTDIIIPFLMGIDYKYRELHVWHNLTIECVRYAIETRITNIDLGLTNFELKKRLGAKKININMFARFKNNVVNRFCKSFLSKLL
;
A
#
# COMPACT_ATOMS: atom_id res chain seq x y z
N MET A 1 17.90 -27.11 3.80
CA MET A 1 17.36 -25.73 3.95
C MET A 1 16.67 -25.59 5.29
N ASN A 2 16.85 -24.45 6.01
CA ASN A 2 16.21 -24.17 7.31
C ASN A 2 15.79 -22.71 7.39
N TRP A 3 14.69 -22.44 8.12
CA TRP A 3 14.21 -21.09 8.40
C TRP A 3 14.86 -20.53 9.64
N ILE A 4 15.21 -19.23 9.59
CA ILE A 4 15.54 -18.40 10.76
C ILE A 4 14.54 -17.25 10.76
N GLU A 5 13.87 -17.00 11.89
CA GLU A 5 12.90 -15.94 12.05
C GLU A 5 13.47 -14.81 12.89
N TYR A 6 13.30 -13.59 12.41
CA TYR A 6 13.60 -12.34 13.10
C TYR A 6 12.26 -11.65 13.43
N HIS A 7 12.20 -10.97 14.55
CA HIS A 7 10.94 -10.41 15.04
C HIS A 7 10.87 -8.88 14.99
N SER A 8 11.91 -8.25 14.48
CA SER A 8 11.96 -6.83 14.14
C SER A 8 12.81 -6.63 12.90
N ILE A 9 12.45 -5.62 12.11
CA ILE A 9 13.24 -5.22 10.93
C ILE A 9 14.69 -4.84 11.33
N LYS A 10 14.89 -4.36 12.55
CA LYS A 10 16.21 -3.98 13.08
C LYS A 10 17.15 -5.18 13.29
N GLU A 11 16.60 -6.35 13.49
CA GLU A 11 17.39 -7.58 13.67
C GLU A 11 17.83 -8.17 12.33
N LEU A 12 17.12 -7.82 11.24
CA LEU A 12 17.36 -8.37 9.92
C LEU A 12 18.48 -7.57 9.21
N PRO A 13 19.51 -8.23 8.64
CA PRO A 13 20.50 -7.56 7.81
C PRO A 13 19.84 -6.84 6.63
N GLU A 14 20.17 -5.58 6.40
CA GLU A 14 19.59 -4.75 5.34
C GLU A 14 19.75 -5.37 3.96
N THR A 15 20.89 -6.02 3.69
CA THR A 15 21.17 -6.73 2.43
C THR A 15 20.22 -7.88 2.14
N ILE A 16 19.58 -8.43 3.17
CA ILE A 16 18.54 -9.46 3.01
C ILE A 16 17.20 -8.78 2.73
N TRP A 17 16.89 -7.72 3.49
CA TRP A 17 15.60 -7.03 3.34
C TRP A 17 15.44 -6.32 2.01
N THR A 18 16.50 -5.74 1.46
CA THR A 18 16.49 -5.09 0.14
C THR A 18 16.04 -6.01 -0.99
N LYS A 19 16.18 -7.34 -0.84
CA LYS A 19 15.65 -8.31 -1.81
C LYS A 19 14.12 -8.28 -1.94
N ILE A 20 13.41 -7.92 -0.87
CA ILE A 20 11.95 -7.69 -0.88
C ILE A 20 11.63 -6.24 -1.20
N ALA A 21 12.25 -5.31 -0.50
CA ALA A 21 11.92 -3.89 -0.58
C ALA A 21 12.17 -3.31 -1.97
N GLY A 22 13.27 -3.71 -2.64
CA GLY A 22 13.71 -3.08 -3.88
C GLY A 22 13.73 -1.56 -3.70
N ASP A 23 13.15 -0.84 -4.66
CA ASP A 23 13.01 0.62 -4.63
C ASP A 23 11.68 1.12 -4.04
N ASN A 24 10.86 0.22 -3.48
CA ASN A 24 9.57 0.60 -2.91
C ASN A 24 9.77 1.21 -1.51
N PRO A 25 9.58 2.53 -1.33
CA PRO A 25 9.79 3.19 -0.05
C PRO A 25 8.82 2.70 1.03
N CYS A 26 7.61 2.23 0.67
CA CYS A 26 6.65 1.64 1.60
C CYS A 26 6.97 0.20 2.01
N LEU A 27 8.10 -0.35 1.54
CA LEU A 27 8.69 -1.61 2.00
C LEU A 27 10.11 -1.39 2.54
N SER A 28 10.61 -0.15 2.60
CA SER A 28 11.94 0.12 3.17
C SER A 28 12.01 -0.25 4.66
N ALA A 29 13.22 -0.49 5.17
CA ALA A 29 13.42 -0.78 6.58
C ALA A 29 12.88 0.34 7.49
N ASP A 30 13.05 1.61 7.07
CA ASP A 30 12.53 2.76 7.78
C ASP A 30 10.99 2.77 7.84
N PHE A 31 10.33 2.41 6.75
CA PHE A 31 8.87 2.28 6.75
C PHE A 31 8.40 1.15 7.66
N MET A 32 9.07 -0.01 7.59
CA MET A 32 8.75 -1.15 8.43
C MET A 32 8.91 -0.84 9.92
N GLU A 33 9.95 -0.09 10.31
CA GLU A 33 10.12 0.35 11.70
C GLU A 33 8.95 1.24 12.16
N ILE A 34 8.44 2.11 11.29
CA ILE A 34 7.26 2.94 11.61
C ILE A 34 6.02 2.05 11.80
N VAL A 35 5.82 1.05 10.93
CA VAL A 35 4.69 0.12 11.00
C VAL A 35 4.74 -0.74 12.26
N GLU A 36 5.90 -1.28 12.62
CA GLU A 36 6.08 -2.02 13.88
C GLU A 36 5.69 -1.19 15.11
N ASN A 37 6.07 0.09 15.11
CA ASN A 37 5.72 1.01 16.19
C ASN A 37 4.24 1.43 16.19
N LEU A 38 3.57 1.33 15.04
CA LEU A 38 2.15 1.68 14.90
C LEU A 38 1.24 0.68 15.61
N HIS A 39 1.57 -0.60 15.52
CA HIS A 39 0.80 -1.70 16.10
C HIS A 39 1.67 -2.59 17.00
N PRO A 40 2.09 -2.10 18.19
CA PRO A 40 3.06 -2.81 19.04
C PRO A 40 2.50 -4.10 19.66
N LYS A 41 1.21 -4.39 19.49
CA LYS A 41 0.56 -5.64 19.93
C LYS A 41 0.56 -6.73 18.87
N ASP A 42 0.89 -6.39 17.63
CA ASP A 42 1.00 -7.34 16.54
C ASP A 42 2.39 -8.00 16.56
N SER A 43 2.48 -9.19 15.99
CA SER A 43 3.76 -9.87 15.81
C SER A 43 4.23 -9.70 14.38
N TYR A 44 5.45 -9.25 14.21
CA TYR A 44 6.11 -9.11 12.92
C TYR A 44 7.16 -10.19 12.78
N ASN A 45 7.20 -10.87 11.65
CA ASN A 45 8.08 -12.02 11.46
C ASN A 45 8.72 -11.94 10.08
N TYR A 46 10.04 -11.89 10.07
CA TYR A 46 10.90 -11.85 8.90
C TYR A 46 11.59 -13.21 8.80
N ALA A 47 11.00 -14.15 8.07
CA ALA A 47 11.54 -15.48 7.95
C ALA A 47 12.53 -15.55 6.78
N VAL A 48 13.75 -15.96 7.05
CA VAL A 48 14.83 -16.11 6.09
C VAL A 48 15.13 -17.60 5.92
N LEU A 49 15.08 -18.05 4.68
CA LEU A 49 15.40 -19.42 4.31
C LEU A 49 16.87 -19.52 3.90
N TYR A 50 17.59 -20.38 4.57
CA TYR A 50 19.00 -20.66 4.28
C TYR A 50 19.18 -22.06 3.69
N ASP A 51 20.05 -22.16 2.70
CA ASP A 51 20.70 -23.40 2.32
C ASP A 51 22.17 -23.32 2.72
N ASN A 52 22.56 -24.11 3.73
CA ASN A 52 23.84 -23.94 4.41
C ASN A 52 24.01 -22.50 4.95
N LYS A 53 24.84 -21.68 4.31
CA LYS A 53 25.07 -20.25 4.68
C LYS A 53 24.48 -19.27 3.68
N GLU A 54 23.92 -19.77 2.57
CA GLU A 54 23.36 -18.96 1.50
C GLU A 54 21.91 -18.60 1.79
N VAL A 55 21.56 -17.33 1.60
CA VAL A 55 20.16 -16.88 1.68
C VAL A 55 19.46 -17.24 0.37
N VAL A 56 18.57 -18.20 0.43
CA VAL A 56 17.81 -18.69 -0.74
C VAL A 56 16.36 -18.21 -0.78
N GLY A 57 15.85 -17.63 0.32
CA GLY A 57 14.54 -17.02 0.34
C GLY A 57 14.32 -16.13 1.56
N VAL A 58 13.40 -15.22 1.45
CA VAL A 58 12.93 -14.38 2.55
C VAL A 58 11.45 -14.08 2.37
N ILE A 59 10.69 -14.08 3.47
CA ILE A 59 9.27 -13.75 3.46
C ILE A 59 8.91 -13.00 4.74
N PHE A 60 8.09 -11.98 4.58
CA PHE A 60 7.57 -11.19 5.69
C PHE A 60 6.09 -11.50 5.92
N TYR A 61 5.73 -11.72 7.17
CA TYR A 61 4.36 -11.89 7.60
C TYR A 61 4.10 -11.29 8.97
N SER A 62 2.87 -10.88 9.22
CA SER A 62 2.41 -10.38 10.51
C SER A 62 1.32 -11.27 11.10
N ILE A 63 1.19 -11.23 12.43
CA ILE A 63 0.09 -11.86 13.14
C ILE A 63 -0.58 -10.80 14.00
N PHE A 64 -1.83 -10.54 13.73
CA PHE A 64 -2.64 -9.51 14.38
C PHE A 64 -3.97 -10.06 14.89
N ASN A 65 -4.63 -9.33 15.78
CA ASN A 65 -5.95 -9.67 16.26
C ASN A 65 -7.01 -9.15 15.30
N ALA A 66 -7.73 -10.06 14.64
CA ALA A 66 -8.89 -9.67 13.84
C ALA A 66 -10.01 -9.18 14.75
N LEU A 67 -10.53 -7.97 14.46
CA LEU A 67 -11.64 -7.37 15.18
C LEU A 67 -12.93 -7.53 14.36
N SER A 68 -14.00 -8.00 15.00
CA SER A 68 -15.30 -7.99 14.36
C SER A 68 -15.77 -6.54 14.17
N SER A 69 -16.06 -6.18 12.92
CA SER A 69 -16.73 -4.92 12.61
C SER A 69 -18.19 -4.89 13.10
N THR A 70 -18.78 -6.06 13.31
CA THR A 70 -20.22 -6.25 13.58
C THR A 70 -20.52 -6.47 15.07
N LEU A 71 -19.57 -7.04 15.82
CA LEU A 71 -19.75 -7.38 17.24
C LEU A 71 -18.87 -6.53 18.15
N MET A 72 -19.17 -5.23 18.27
CA MET A 72 -18.63 -4.32 19.30
C MET A 72 -17.09 -4.35 19.44
N LYS A 73 -16.33 -4.54 18.36
CA LYS A 73 -14.85 -4.64 18.35
C LYS A 73 -14.28 -5.81 19.20
N LEU A 74 -15.04 -6.86 19.39
CA LEU A 74 -14.53 -8.07 20.04
C LEU A 74 -13.49 -8.74 19.15
N SER A 75 -12.39 -9.18 19.74
CA SER A 75 -11.38 -9.99 19.05
C SER A 75 -12.00 -11.32 18.65
N ILE A 76 -11.97 -11.62 17.34
CA ILE A 76 -12.45 -12.90 16.80
C ILE A 76 -11.35 -13.95 16.90
N GLY A 77 -10.10 -13.53 16.96
CA GLY A 77 -8.92 -14.39 17.01
C GLY A 77 -7.74 -13.78 16.25
N ARG A 78 -6.60 -14.45 16.31
CA ARG A 78 -5.39 -14.02 15.62
C ARG A 78 -5.43 -14.46 14.16
N VAL A 79 -5.01 -13.59 13.25
CA VAL A 79 -4.85 -13.89 11.82
C VAL A 79 -3.39 -13.70 11.43
N LEU A 80 -2.84 -14.66 10.68
CA LEU A 80 -1.54 -14.53 10.05
C LEU A 80 -1.72 -14.06 8.63
N MET A 81 -1.00 -13.01 8.23
CA MET A 81 -1.05 -12.45 6.88
C MET A 81 0.37 -12.16 6.37
N THR A 82 0.67 -12.49 5.11
CA THR A 82 1.87 -11.98 4.46
C THR A 82 1.74 -10.47 4.30
N GLY A 83 2.76 -9.72 4.75
CA GLY A 83 2.69 -8.26 4.85
C GLY A 83 1.90 -7.75 6.06
N THR A 84 1.46 -6.50 5.98
CA THR A 84 0.60 -5.81 6.96
C THR A 84 -0.51 -5.03 6.25
N PHE A 85 -1.43 -4.40 6.99
CA PHE A 85 -2.46 -3.53 6.39
C PHE A 85 -1.89 -2.28 5.72
N GLU A 86 -0.74 -1.80 6.18
CA GLU A 86 -0.06 -0.59 5.71
C GLU A 86 0.84 -0.84 4.51
N THR A 87 1.17 -2.12 4.23
CA THR A 87 2.03 -2.51 3.13
C THR A 87 1.24 -3.24 2.04
N TYR A 88 1.69 -3.14 0.81
CA TYR A 88 1.22 -3.95 -0.32
C TYR A 88 2.37 -4.15 -1.31
N GLY A 89 2.24 -5.19 -2.13
CA GLY A 89 3.29 -5.64 -3.03
C GLY A 89 3.87 -6.98 -2.59
N LYS A 90 4.89 -7.42 -3.27
CA LYS A 90 5.48 -8.75 -3.04
C LYS A 90 6.27 -8.75 -1.72
N HIS A 91 5.74 -9.43 -0.72
CA HIS A 91 6.34 -9.54 0.61
C HIS A 91 7.30 -10.73 0.76
N TRP A 92 7.79 -11.27 -0.36
CA TRP A 92 8.73 -12.37 -0.39
C TRP A 92 9.69 -12.25 -1.56
N TRP A 93 10.82 -12.89 -1.39
CA TRP A 93 11.81 -13.10 -2.42
C TRP A 93 12.38 -14.52 -2.28
N TYR A 94 12.68 -15.16 -3.38
CA TYR A 94 13.40 -16.44 -3.41
C TYR A 94 14.33 -16.48 -4.62
N ASN A 95 15.43 -17.23 -4.48
CA ASN A 95 16.39 -17.43 -5.55
C ASN A 95 15.93 -18.59 -6.42
N THR A 96 15.49 -18.28 -7.64
CA THR A 96 14.95 -19.26 -8.61
C THR A 96 15.96 -20.31 -9.06
N SER A 97 17.27 -20.07 -8.85
CA SER A 97 18.32 -21.07 -9.12
C SER A 97 18.41 -22.16 -8.06
N TYR A 98 17.84 -21.94 -6.86
CA TYR A 98 17.89 -22.88 -5.73
C TYR A 98 16.55 -23.52 -5.44
N ILE A 99 15.45 -22.82 -5.65
CA ILE A 99 14.14 -23.29 -5.23
C ILE A 99 13.04 -22.77 -6.18
N SER A 100 12.07 -23.64 -6.49
CA SER A 100 10.87 -23.20 -7.22
C SER A 100 9.93 -22.41 -6.30
N GLU A 101 9.02 -21.61 -6.91
CA GLU A 101 8.00 -20.87 -6.15
C GLU A 101 7.11 -21.80 -5.33
N CYS A 102 6.69 -22.92 -5.91
CA CYS A 102 5.85 -23.91 -5.21
C CYS A 102 6.57 -24.51 -4.01
N ASP A 103 7.85 -24.90 -4.14
CA ASP A 103 8.62 -25.49 -3.05
C ASP A 103 8.89 -24.45 -1.95
N PHE A 104 9.16 -23.19 -2.33
CA PHE A 104 9.34 -22.09 -1.39
C PHE A 104 8.08 -21.89 -0.53
N PHE A 105 6.89 -21.84 -1.16
CA PHE A 105 5.64 -21.70 -0.43
C PHE A 105 5.26 -22.96 0.35
N GLU A 106 5.62 -24.16 -0.12
CA GLU A 106 5.44 -25.40 0.66
C GLU A 106 6.29 -25.36 1.94
N MET A 107 7.55 -24.97 1.87
CA MET A 107 8.41 -24.79 3.03
C MET A 107 7.88 -23.71 3.97
N PHE A 108 7.39 -22.59 3.41
CA PHE A 108 6.76 -21.53 4.21
C PHE A 108 5.47 -22.04 4.89
N TRP A 109 4.65 -22.83 4.20
CA TRP A 109 3.46 -23.43 4.80
C TRP A 109 3.81 -24.36 5.95
N GLN A 110 4.86 -25.18 5.82
CA GLN A 110 5.34 -26.04 6.92
C GLN A 110 5.76 -25.21 8.16
N LEU A 111 6.32 -24.03 7.96
CA LEU A 111 6.68 -23.09 9.02
C LEU A 111 5.44 -22.55 9.74
N ILE A 112 4.50 -21.98 8.98
CA ILE A 112 3.41 -21.18 9.55
C ILE A 112 2.19 -22.01 10.00
N ARG A 113 1.92 -23.20 9.43
CA ARG A 113 0.73 -24.00 9.74
C ARG A 113 0.59 -24.38 11.22
N LYS A 114 1.71 -24.36 11.96
CA LYS A 114 1.75 -24.65 13.40
C LYS A 114 1.36 -23.47 14.27
N GLN A 115 1.35 -22.25 13.72
CA GLN A 115 1.03 -21.03 14.45
C GLN A 115 -0.39 -21.09 15.04
N ASN A 116 -0.55 -20.53 16.25
CA ASN A 116 -1.86 -20.48 16.91
C ASN A 116 -2.66 -19.30 16.42
N VAL A 117 -3.31 -19.49 15.26
CA VAL A 117 -4.11 -18.46 14.58
C VAL A 117 -5.45 -19.04 14.13
N LEU A 118 -6.43 -18.18 13.91
CA LEU A 118 -7.75 -18.53 13.37
C LEU A 118 -7.69 -18.79 11.87
N ALA A 119 -6.95 -17.94 11.15
CA ALA A 119 -6.86 -17.97 9.69
C ALA A 119 -5.47 -17.59 9.19
N PHE A 120 -5.18 -18.02 7.97
CA PHE A 120 -3.99 -17.66 7.20
C PHE A 120 -4.42 -16.89 5.95
N VAL A 121 -3.71 -15.81 5.65
CA VAL A 121 -3.90 -14.96 4.47
C VAL A 121 -2.58 -14.83 3.76
N ILE A 122 -2.52 -15.27 2.52
CA ILE A 122 -1.35 -15.10 1.66
C ILE A 122 -1.80 -14.22 0.50
N ARG A 123 -1.19 -13.07 0.33
CA ARG A 123 -1.69 -12.04 -0.57
C ARG A 123 -0.59 -11.43 -1.45
N ASP A 124 -1.03 -10.59 -2.39
CA ASP A 124 -0.19 -9.78 -3.27
C ASP A 124 0.46 -10.57 -4.43
N PHE A 125 -0.24 -11.61 -4.91
CA PHE A 125 0.13 -12.30 -6.14
C PHE A 125 -0.38 -11.55 -7.37
N VAL A 126 0.48 -11.32 -8.35
CA VAL A 126 0.06 -10.78 -9.64
C VAL A 126 -0.71 -11.84 -10.42
N CYS A 127 -1.82 -11.46 -11.07
CA CYS A 127 -2.81 -12.37 -11.67
C CYS A 127 -2.29 -13.42 -12.67
N ASN A 128 -1.09 -13.27 -13.21
CA ASN A 128 -0.55 -14.16 -14.24
C ASN A 128 0.26 -15.34 -13.68
N GLU A 129 0.41 -15.45 -12.37
CA GLU A 129 1.19 -16.52 -11.72
C GLU A 129 0.31 -17.76 -11.51
N CYS A 130 0.00 -18.46 -12.60
CA CYS A 130 -0.91 -19.60 -12.61
C CYS A 130 -0.40 -20.85 -11.88
N GLN A 131 0.91 -20.93 -11.61
CA GLN A 131 1.54 -22.10 -10.96
C GLN A 131 1.10 -22.25 -9.48
N MET A 132 0.79 -21.16 -8.80
CA MET A 132 0.39 -21.16 -7.39
C MET A 132 -1.02 -21.69 -7.14
N ASN A 133 -1.89 -21.76 -8.16
CA ASN A 133 -3.24 -22.31 -7.99
C ASN A 133 -3.22 -23.77 -7.52
N LYS A 134 -2.20 -24.55 -7.95
CA LYS A 134 -2.04 -25.94 -7.50
C LYS A 134 -1.70 -26.01 -6.01
N PHE A 135 -0.76 -25.17 -5.54
CA PHE A 135 -0.39 -25.09 -4.12
C PHE A 135 -1.61 -24.66 -3.27
N PHE A 136 -2.30 -23.59 -3.63
CA PHE A 136 -3.46 -23.12 -2.89
C PHE A 136 -4.60 -24.13 -2.87
N GLY A 137 -4.85 -24.84 -3.98
CA GLY A 137 -5.83 -25.93 -4.06
C GLY A 137 -5.50 -27.10 -3.14
N LEU A 138 -4.24 -27.58 -3.14
CA LEU A 138 -3.77 -28.66 -2.29
C LEU A 138 -3.94 -28.35 -0.81
N HIS A 139 -3.72 -27.10 -0.42
CA HIS A 139 -3.84 -26.66 0.97
C HIS A 139 -5.20 -26.08 1.31
N SER A 140 -6.20 -26.21 0.42
CA SER A 140 -7.57 -25.74 0.62
C SER A 140 -7.68 -24.24 0.96
N PHE A 141 -6.82 -23.42 0.37
CA PHE A 141 -7.00 -21.98 0.38
C PHE A 141 -8.09 -21.58 -0.60
N GLU A 142 -8.87 -20.58 -0.25
CA GLU A 142 -9.86 -19.96 -1.11
C GLU A 142 -9.31 -18.69 -1.71
N HIS A 143 -9.57 -18.51 -2.99
CA HIS A 143 -9.31 -17.25 -3.67
C HIS A 143 -10.31 -16.21 -3.20
N ILE A 144 -9.83 -15.16 -2.54
CA ILE A 144 -10.64 -14.01 -2.13
C ILE A 144 -10.66 -13.00 -3.26
N ILE A 145 -11.71 -12.21 -3.32
CA ILE A 145 -11.95 -11.22 -4.39
C ILE A 145 -10.64 -10.45 -4.67
N PRO A 146 -10.17 -10.46 -5.91
CA PRO A 146 -8.96 -9.76 -6.29
C PRO A 146 -9.14 -8.25 -6.06
N TYR A 147 -8.18 -7.62 -5.44
CA TYR A 147 -8.08 -6.18 -5.40
C TYR A 147 -7.10 -5.69 -6.45
N SER A 148 -6.92 -4.40 -6.58
CA SER A 148 -6.05 -3.86 -7.61
C SER A 148 -5.27 -2.66 -7.12
N VAL A 149 -4.04 -2.56 -7.62
CA VAL A 149 -3.20 -1.37 -7.49
C VAL A 149 -3.31 -0.56 -8.77
N SER A 150 -3.27 0.74 -8.65
CA SER A 150 -3.37 1.69 -9.76
C SER A 150 -2.03 2.37 -9.97
N TRP A 151 -1.48 2.25 -11.17
CA TRP A 151 -0.17 2.79 -11.52
C TRP A 151 -0.23 3.71 -12.72
N ILE A 152 0.56 4.76 -12.69
CA ILE A 152 0.92 5.55 -13.87
C ILE A 152 2.41 5.35 -14.11
N LYS A 153 2.77 4.98 -15.32
CA LYS A 153 4.15 5.00 -15.80
C LYS A 153 4.25 6.12 -16.82
N LEU A 154 5.06 7.11 -16.53
CA LEU A 154 5.34 8.20 -17.45
C LEU A 154 6.30 7.71 -18.54
N ASN A 155 6.07 8.13 -19.78
CA ASN A 155 6.99 7.84 -20.87
C ASN A 155 8.21 8.78 -20.78
N ASP A 156 9.36 8.31 -21.21
CA ASP A 156 10.60 9.11 -21.23
C ASP A 156 10.46 10.38 -22.07
N SER A 157 9.55 10.39 -23.04
CA SER A 157 9.21 11.56 -23.89
C SER A 157 8.27 12.55 -23.21
N CYS A 158 7.72 12.24 -22.03
CA CYS A 158 6.80 13.11 -21.29
C CYS A 158 7.60 14.22 -20.58
N MET A 159 7.71 15.37 -21.21
CA MET A 159 8.53 16.48 -20.73
C MET A 159 7.78 17.52 -19.92
N ASN A 160 6.47 17.54 -20.07
CA ASN A 160 5.58 18.51 -19.40
C ASN A 160 4.17 17.92 -19.21
N LEU A 161 3.33 18.65 -18.49
CA LEU A 161 1.98 18.21 -18.20
C LEU A 161 1.09 18.11 -19.43
N ASP A 162 1.31 18.92 -20.47
CA ASP A 162 0.52 18.86 -21.71
C ASP A 162 0.81 17.56 -22.47
N ASP A 163 2.06 17.08 -22.47
CA ASP A 163 2.44 15.79 -23.05
C ASP A 163 1.67 14.66 -22.35
N PHE A 164 1.68 14.66 -21.01
CA PHE A 164 0.93 13.70 -20.23
C PHE A 164 -0.58 13.72 -20.54
N LEU A 165 -1.17 14.91 -20.61
CA LEU A 165 -2.59 15.07 -20.93
C LEU A 165 -2.91 14.60 -22.35
N CYS A 166 -1.99 14.69 -23.30
CA CYS A 166 -2.18 14.23 -24.67
C CYS A 166 -2.34 12.72 -24.77
N GLU A 167 -1.77 11.94 -23.85
CA GLU A 167 -1.96 10.47 -23.79
C GLU A 167 -3.37 10.05 -23.31
N MET A 168 -4.12 10.97 -22.69
CA MET A 168 -5.47 10.68 -22.20
C MET A 168 -6.49 10.68 -23.35
N SER A 169 -7.62 9.99 -23.10
CA SER A 169 -8.79 10.13 -23.97
C SER A 169 -9.24 11.60 -24.04
N LYS A 170 -9.77 12.02 -25.21
CA LYS A 170 -10.25 13.40 -25.45
C LYS A 170 -11.18 13.91 -24.34
N LYS A 171 -12.06 13.03 -23.82
CA LYS A 171 -13.00 13.37 -22.74
C LYS A 171 -12.26 13.73 -21.46
N HIS A 172 -11.32 12.91 -21.01
CA HIS A 172 -10.59 13.11 -19.76
C HIS A 172 -9.60 14.27 -19.89
N ARG A 173 -8.89 14.37 -21.00
CA ARG A 173 -8.01 15.50 -21.30
C ARG A 173 -8.75 16.85 -21.21
N ASN A 174 -9.92 16.96 -21.85
CA ASN A 174 -10.71 18.18 -21.79
C ASN A 174 -11.21 18.48 -20.36
N MET A 175 -11.57 17.48 -19.60
CA MET A 175 -11.95 17.62 -18.19
C MET A 175 -10.80 18.22 -17.38
N TYR A 176 -9.59 17.62 -17.47
CA TYR A 176 -8.43 18.12 -16.72
C TYR A 176 -7.97 19.50 -17.17
N LYS A 177 -8.00 19.79 -18.48
CA LYS A 177 -7.71 21.16 -19.00
C LYS A 177 -8.67 22.21 -18.41
N LYS A 178 -9.97 21.89 -18.28
CA LYS A 178 -10.94 22.79 -17.63
C LYS A 178 -10.62 22.98 -16.14
N ILE A 179 -10.31 21.92 -15.41
CA ILE A 179 -9.94 21.98 -13.98
C ILE A 179 -8.70 22.85 -13.79
N ILE A 180 -7.67 22.66 -14.61
CA ILE A 180 -6.43 23.44 -14.53
C ILE A 180 -6.67 24.91 -14.87
N LYS A 181 -7.45 25.19 -15.92
CA LYS A 181 -7.77 26.55 -16.32
C LYS A 181 -8.54 27.32 -15.24
N SER A 182 -9.46 26.66 -14.52
CA SER A 182 -10.28 27.31 -13.49
C SER A 182 -9.53 27.64 -12.19
N ARG A 183 -8.26 27.21 -12.04
CA ARG A 183 -7.47 27.44 -10.81
C ARG A 183 -7.27 28.92 -10.50
N ASN A 184 -6.95 29.71 -11.51
CA ASN A 184 -6.71 31.15 -11.35
C ASN A 184 -8.00 31.89 -10.95
N ASP A 185 -9.11 31.59 -11.63
CA ASP A 185 -10.41 32.17 -11.31
C ASP A 185 -10.91 31.85 -9.92
N GLN A 186 -10.49 30.67 -9.40
CA GLN A 186 -10.86 30.16 -8.09
C GLN A 186 -9.84 30.48 -7.00
N ASN A 187 -8.79 31.25 -7.30
CA ASN A 187 -7.70 31.60 -6.38
C ASN A 187 -7.08 30.35 -5.70
N ILE A 188 -6.86 29.28 -6.49
CA ILE A 188 -6.27 28.02 -6.05
C ILE A 188 -4.76 28.13 -6.16
N SER A 189 -4.08 27.79 -5.08
CA SER A 189 -2.62 27.70 -5.03
C SER A 189 -2.15 26.35 -4.48
N PHE A 190 -0.90 25.99 -4.81
CA PHE A 190 -0.25 24.78 -4.33
C PHE A 190 1.10 25.13 -3.73
N ARG A 191 1.45 24.40 -2.65
CA ARG A 191 2.79 24.48 -2.07
C ARG A 191 3.27 23.12 -1.64
N LYS A 192 4.59 22.91 -1.69
CA LYS A 192 5.25 21.76 -1.07
C LYS A 192 5.53 22.11 0.40
N GLU A 193 5.27 21.15 1.28
CA GLU A 193 5.47 21.31 2.72
C GLU A 193 6.22 20.11 3.26
N TYR A 194 7.41 20.34 3.77
CA TYR A 194 8.28 19.30 4.34
C TYR A 194 8.14 19.20 5.86
N ASP A 195 7.74 20.28 6.54
CA ASP A 195 7.50 20.30 7.97
C ASP A 195 6.06 19.86 8.27
N ILE A 196 5.83 18.53 8.14
CA ILE A 196 4.51 17.92 8.33
C ILE A 196 4.08 18.09 9.79
N ARG A 197 5.01 17.93 10.73
CA ARG A 197 4.77 18.04 12.18
C ARG A 197 4.17 19.40 12.55
N LYS A 198 4.74 20.49 12.04
CA LYS A 198 4.26 21.85 12.29
C LYS A 198 2.85 22.07 11.76
N ASN A 199 2.53 21.48 10.61
CA ASN A 199 1.24 21.65 9.95
C ASN A 199 0.21 20.56 10.30
N LEU A 200 0.58 19.59 11.13
CA LEU A 200 -0.26 18.41 11.42
C LEU A 200 -1.63 18.78 12.00
N HIS A 201 -1.73 19.84 12.79
CA HIS A 201 -2.98 20.35 13.35
C HIS A 201 -4.00 20.80 12.28
N LYS A 202 -3.53 21.18 11.08
CA LYS A 202 -4.37 21.53 9.92
C LYS A 202 -4.61 20.31 9.02
N LEU A 203 -3.59 19.50 8.79
CA LEU A 203 -3.61 18.37 7.85
C LEU A 203 -4.41 17.18 8.39
N TYR A 204 -4.21 16.84 9.66
CA TYR A 204 -4.84 15.66 10.24
C TYR A 204 -6.38 15.68 10.21
N PRO A 205 -7.08 16.80 10.50
CA PRO A 205 -8.53 16.88 10.33
C PRO A 205 -9.00 16.64 8.90
N LEU A 206 -8.23 17.07 7.88
CA LEU A 206 -8.54 16.81 6.46
C LEU A 206 -8.40 15.33 6.12
N TYR A 207 -7.38 14.65 6.65
CA TYR A 207 -7.22 13.21 6.53
C TYR A 207 -8.39 12.45 7.18
N ILE A 208 -8.80 12.84 8.39
CA ILE A 208 -9.94 12.24 9.10
C ILE A 208 -11.24 12.37 8.28
N ASN A 209 -11.43 13.46 7.54
CA ASN A 209 -12.58 13.61 6.65
C ASN A 209 -12.60 12.54 5.55
N VAL A 210 -11.44 12.22 4.97
CA VAL A 210 -11.32 11.16 3.95
C VAL A 210 -11.54 9.80 4.56
N ASN A 211 -10.89 9.49 5.68
CA ASN A 211 -11.01 8.21 6.39
C ASN A 211 -12.47 7.91 6.78
N LYS A 212 -13.22 8.89 7.31
CA LYS A 212 -14.64 8.73 7.66
C LYS A 212 -15.53 8.39 6.46
N ARG A 213 -15.15 8.79 5.24
CA ARG A 213 -15.91 8.54 4.00
C ARG A 213 -15.44 7.31 3.23
N ALA A 214 -14.35 6.67 3.67
CA ALA A 214 -13.85 5.46 3.03
C ALA A 214 -14.92 4.37 3.06
N LYS A 215 -15.22 3.81 1.88
CA LYS A 215 -16.18 2.70 1.70
C LYS A 215 -15.46 1.37 1.51
N GLU A 216 -14.32 1.42 0.85
CA GLU A 216 -13.42 0.30 0.63
C GLU A 216 -12.33 0.34 1.72
N PHE A 217 -11.91 -0.80 2.25
CA PHE A 217 -10.84 -0.90 3.28
C PHE A 217 -11.05 0.09 4.44
N LYS A 218 -12.20 -0.01 5.10
CA LYS A 218 -12.51 0.83 6.25
C LYS A 218 -11.70 0.38 7.46
N SER A 219 -10.56 1.03 7.68
CA SER A 219 -9.70 0.83 8.85
C SER A 219 -9.87 1.96 9.87
N PRO A 220 -9.48 1.74 11.13
CA PRO A 220 -9.29 2.84 12.07
C PRO A 220 -8.35 3.90 11.49
N PRO A 221 -8.54 5.18 11.82
CA PRO A 221 -7.65 6.22 11.33
C PRO A 221 -6.24 5.99 11.82
N ILE A 222 -5.28 6.14 10.92
CA ILE A 222 -3.85 6.11 11.24
C ILE A 222 -3.56 7.27 12.21
N PRO A 223 -2.89 7.03 13.34
CA PRO A 223 -2.64 8.08 14.32
C PRO A 223 -1.67 9.15 13.79
N SER A 224 -1.73 10.33 14.37
CA SER A 224 -0.89 11.47 13.98
C SER A 224 0.62 11.19 14.13
N SER A 225 1.00 10.32 15.07
CA SER A 225 2.40 9.88 15.26
C SER A 225 2.99 9.18 14.04
N PHE A 226 2.17 8.55 13.21
CA PHE A 226 2.62 7.93 11.97
C PHE A 226 3.12 8.98 10.97
N PHE A 227 2.42 10.10 10.82
CA PHE A 227 2.83 11.20 9.94
C PHE A 227 4.18 11.79 10.37
N THR A 228 4.37 12.01 11.66
CA THR A 228 5.65 12.50 12.19
C THR A 228 6.74 11.44 12.14
N GLY A 229 6.39 10.16 12.19
CA GLY A 229 7.30 9.05 11.98
C GLY A 229 7.85 9.04 10.55
N LEU A 230 6.98 9.21 9.55
CA LEU A 230 7.36 9.30 8.14
C LEU A 230 8.29 10.48 7.88
N GLU A 231 7.93 11.69 8.36
CA GLU A 231 8.78 12.87 8.23
C GLU A 231 10.17 12.63 8.79
N ARG A 232 10.25 12.09 10.03
CA ARG A 232 11.53 11.84 10.70
C ARG A 232 12.42 10.84 9.96
N LYS A 233 11.81 9.77 9.39
CA LYS A 233 12.55 8.69 8.75
C LYS A 233 12.91 8.98 7.30
N PHE A 234 12.03 9.62 6.57
CA PHE A 234 12.21 9.89 5.14
C PHE A 234 12.75 11.29 4.84
N GLY A 235 12.73 12.21 5.81
CA GLY A 235 13.22 13.58 5.61
C GLY A 235 12.60 14.25 4.38
N HIS A 236 13.42 14.74 3.46
CA HIS A 236 12.96 15.39 2.22
C HIS A 236 12.25 14.45 1.26
N ASN A 237 12.36 13.13 1.42
CA ASN A 237 11.64 12.14 0.63
C ASN A 237 10.20 11.92 1.12
N CYS A 238 9.78 12.58 2.20
CA CYS A 238 8.40 12.62 2.68
C CYS A 238 7.93 14.05 2.81
N PHE A 239 6.91 14.44 2.05
CA PHE A 239 6.38 15.80 2.03
C PHE A 239 4.90 15.81 1.66
N CYS A 240 4.25 16.95 1.90
CA CYS A 240 2.88 17.18 1.45
C CYS A 240 2.85 18.16 0.28
N ILE A 241 2.00 17.89 -0.73
CA ILE A 241 1.51 18.93 -1.63
C ILE A 241 0.18 19.40 -1.04
N ILE A 242 0.12 20.68 -0.69
CA ILE A 242 -1.06 21.29 -0.06
C ILE A 242 -1.75 22.19 -1.08
N MET A 243 -3.07 22.02 -1.19
CA MET A 243 -3.95 22.86 -2.00
C MET A 243 -4.66 23.86 -1.09
N SER A 244 -4.61 25.14 -1.47
CA SER A 244 -5.24 26.22 -0.71
C SER A 244 -6.14 27.06 -1.62
N VAL A 245 -7.17 27.67 -1.03
CA VAL A 245 -7.97 28.74 -1.64
C VAL A 245 -7.79 29.99 -0.78
N GLY A 246 -7.20 31.03 -1.36
CA GLY A 246 -6.71 32.14 -0.57
C GLY A 246 -5.74 31.66 0.51
N ASN A 247 -6.04 31.98 1.76
CA ASN A 247 -5.20 31.58 2.91
C ASN A 247 -5.66 30.28 3.60
N LYS A 248 -6.66 29.56 3.04
CA LYS A 248 -7.20 28.37 3.66
C LYS A 248 -6.74 27.11 2.96
N ASP A 249 -6.10 26.21 3.68
CA ASP A 249 -5.76 24.87 3.24
C ASP A 249 -7.04 24.01 3.14
N ILE A 250 -7.34 23.47 1.95
CA ILE A 250 -8.56 22.72 1.66
C ILE A 250 -8.30 21.25 1.30
N GLY A 251 -7.05 20.91 1.04
CA GLY A 251 -6.65 19.54 0.76
C GLY A 251 -5.15 19.38 0.76
N PHE A 252 -4.72 18.16 0.93
CA PHE A 252 -3.31 17.77 0.80
C PHE A 252 -3.19 16.35 0.29
N VAL A 253 -2.02 16.04 -0.25
CA VAL A 253 -1.54 14.67 -0.48
C VAL A 253 -0.16 14.54 0.13
N LEU A 254 0.02 13.52 0.96
CA LEU A 254 1.30 13.13 1.53
C LEU A 254 1.96 12.17 0.56
N ILE A 255 3.17 12.50 0.14
CA ILE A 255 3.98 11.75 -0.81
C ILE A 255 5.15 11.11 -0.06
N ILE A 256 5.39 9.85 -0.36
CA ILE A 256 6.64 9.14 -0.03
C ILE A 256 7.35 8.89 -1.35
N GLN A 257 8.59 9.37 -1.46
CA GLN A 257 9.39 9.27 -2.68
C GLN A 257 10.48 8.20 -2.51
N GLY A 258 10.58 7.31 -3.50
CA GLY A 258 11.71 6.42 -3.72
C GLY A 258 12.66 6.97 -4.79
N THR A 259 13.52 6.12 -5.32
CA THR A 259 14.50 6.50 -6.35
C THR A 259 13.82 6.86 -7.68
N ASP A 260 12.94 5.98 -8.18
CA ASP A 260 12.20 6.20 -9.44
C ASP A 260 10.68 6.03 -9.25
N ILE A 261 10.19 6.31 -8.07
CA ILE A 261 8.77 6.16 -7.74
C ILE A 261 8.32 7.24 -6.76
N ILE A 262 7.12 7.76 -6.95
CA ILE A 262 6.38 8.47 -5.91
C ILE A 262 5.12 7.70 -5.54
N ILE A 263 4.81 7.72 -4.25
CA ILE A 263 3.60 7.12 -3.69
C ILE A 263 2.79 8.22 -3.02
N PRO A 264 1.71 8.70 -3.63
CA PRO A 264 0.69 9.52 -2.97
C PRO A 264 -0.02 8.69 -1.89
N PHE A 265 0.61 8.60 -0.72
CA PHE A 265 0.30 7.61 0.32
C PHE A 265 -0.99 7.92 1.09
N LEU A 266 -1.14 9.17 1.53
CA LEU A 266 -2.33 9.63 2.25
C LEU A 266 -2.86 10.92 1.65
N MET A 267 -4.16 11.11 1.73
CA MET A 267 -4.82 12.33 1.24
C MET A 267 -5.80 12.86 2.27
N GLY A 268 -5.89 14.18 2.38
CA GLY A 268 -6.87 14.87 3.18
C GLY A 268 -7.67 15.87 2.33
N ILE A 269 -8.99 15.97 2.57
CA ILE A 269 -9.89 16.82 1.78
C ILE A 269 -10.91 17.50 2.67
N ASP A 270 -11.09 18.81 2.52
CA ASP A 270 -12.27 19.52 3.00
C ASP A 270 -13.39 19.38 1.94
N TYR A 271 -14.34 18.52 2.20
CA TYR A 271 -15.43 18.25 1.27
C TYR A 271 -16.44 19.40 1.11
N LYS A 272 -16.29 20.50 1.86
CA LYS A 272 -17.05 21.74 1.62
C LYS A 272 -16.64 22.39 0.28
N TYR A 273 -15.44 22.06 -0.21
CA TYR A 273 -14.87 22.57 -1.46
C TYR A 273 -14.87 21.50 -2.57
N ARG A 274 -15.79 20.55 -2.54
CA ARG A 274 -15.83 19.44 -3.52
C ARG A 274 -15.96 19.90 -4.97
N GLU A 275 -16.62 21.03 -5.20
CA GLU A 275 -16.80 21.68 -6.52
C GLU A 275 -15.48 22.16 -7.12
N LEU A 276 -14.46 22.39 -6.30
CA LEU A 276 -13.12 22.76 -6.72
C LEU A 276 -12.27 21.56 -7.15
N HIS A 277 -12.88 20.38 -7.27
CA HIS A 277 -12.20 19.15 -7.73
C HIS A 277 -10.89 18.83 -6.99
N VAL A 278 -10.88 18.98 -5.64
CA VAL A 278 -9.67 18.89 -4.79
C VAL A 278 -8.86 17.64 -5.10
N TRP A 279 -9.50 16.45 -5.19
CA TRP A 279 -8.79 15.20 -5.51
C TRP A 279 -8.08 15.27 -6.87
N HIS A 280 -8.76 15.74 -7.92
CA HIS A 280 -8.19 15.83 -9.26
C HIS A 280 -7.04 16.83 -9.31
N ASN A 281 -7.19 17.93 -8.62
CA ASN A 281 -6.15 18.95 -8.52
C ASN A 281 -4.89 18.41 -7.85
N LEU A 282 -5.02 17.74 -6.70
CA LEU A 282 -3.88 17.18 -5.99
C LEU A 282 -3.19 16.05 -6.77
N THR A 283 -3.95 15.17 -7.42
CA THR A 283 -3.36 14.09 -8.22
C THR A 283 -2.64 14.59 -9.48
N ILE A 284 -3.11 15.66 -10.11
CA ILE A 284 -2.40 16.32 -11.22
C ILE A 284 -1.09 16.96 -10.74
N GLU A 285 -1.06 17.51 -9.54
CA GLU A 285 0.19 18.04 -8.96
C GLU A 285 1.18 16.93 -8.62
N CYS A 286 0.73 15.72 -8.24
CA CYS A 286 1.62 14.58 -8.14
C CYS A 286 2.26 14.22 -9.48
N VAL A 287 1.47 14.21 -10.56
CA VAL A 287 1.99 13.96 -11.92
C VAL A 287 2.97 15.06 -12.34
N ARG A 288 2.63 16.34 -12.12
CA ARG A 288 3.53 17.46 -12.41
C ARG A 288 4.85 17.30 -11.68
N TYR A 289 4.79 16.98 -10.38
CA TYR A 289 5.98 16.77 -9.57
C TYR A 289 6.86 15.64 -10.13
N ALA A 290 6.25 14.50 -10.49
CA ALA A 290 6.97 13.37 -11.07
C ALA A 290 7.68 13.75 -12.38
N ILE A 291 7.02 14.51 -13.26
CA ILE A 291 7.60 15.03 -14.51
C ILE A 291 8.78 15.96 -14.22
N GLU A 292 8.60 16.96 -13.33
CA GLU A 292 9.63 17.92 -12.95
C GLU A 292 10.88 17.28 -12.35
N THR A 293 10.69 16.20 -11.61
CA THR A 293 11.79 15.45 -10.94
C THR A 293 12.30 14.26 -11.73
N ARG A 294 11.76 14.02 -12.95
CA ARG A 294 12.12 12.87 -13.82
C ARG A 294 11.86 11.50 -13.18
N ILE A 295 10.92 11.43 -12.26
CA ILE A 295 10.45 10.16 -11.71
C ILE A 295 9.41 9.58 -12.66
N THR A 296 9.61 8.33 -13.08
CA THR A 296 8.76 7.73 -14.11
C THR A 296 7.55 6.97 -13.55
N ASN A 297 7.59 6.56 -12.30
CA ASN A 297 6.56 5.72 -11.70
C ASN A 297 5.75 6.46 -10.63
N ILE A 298 4.41 6.38 -10.75
CA ILE A 298 3.48 6.93 -9.76
C ILE A 298 2.58 5.79 -9.31
N ASP A 299 2.73 5.35 -8.06
CA ASP A 299 1.86 4.36 -7.47
C ASP A 299 0.71 5.05 -6.74
N LEU A 300 -0.46 5.02 -7.33
CA LEU A 300 -1.67 5.62 -6.76
C LEU A 300 -2.36 4.72 -5.71
N GLY A 301 -1.80 3.55 -5.44
CA GLY A 301 -2.27 2.62 -4.42
C GLY A 301 -3.58 1.92 -4.77
N LEU A 302 -4.13 1.30 -3.73
CA LEU A 302 -5.39 0.57 -3.75
C LEU A 302 -6.59 1.53 -3.92
N THR A 303 -7.81 0.99 -4.05
CA THR A 303 -9.10 1.72 -4.02
C THR A 303 -9.39 2.67 -5.19
N ASN A 304 -10.66 2.97 -5.41
CA ASN A 304 -11.17 3.98 -6.36
C ASN A 304 -10.56 3.92 -7.78
N PHE A 305 -10.32 2.72 -8.31
CA PHE A 305 -9.72 2.56 -9.64
C PHE A 305 -10.41 3.39 -10.73
N GLU A 306 -11.74 3.44 -10.75
CA GLU A 306 -12.49 4.18 -11.76
C GLU A 306 -12.15 5.68 -11.78
N LEU A 307 -11.82 6.26 -10.64
CA LEU A 307 -11.38 7.64 -10.55
C LEU A 307 -9.95 7.80 -11.07
N LYS A 308 -9.06 6.88 -10.67
CA LYS A 308 -7.65 6.86 -11.06
C LYS A 308 -7.48 6.55 -12.57
N LYS A 309 -8.33 5.70 -13.13
CA LYS A 309 -8.41 5.43 -14.58
C LYS A 309 -8.64 6.70 -15.40
N ARG A 310 -9.42 7.65 -14.88
CA ARG A 310 -9.63 8.96 -15.55
C ARG A 310 -8.35 9.78 -15.64
N LEU A 311 -7.41 9.56 -14.73
CA LEU A 311 -6.07 10.15 -14.73
C LEU A 311 -5.09 9.37 -15.64
N GLY A 312 -5.52 8.29 -16.29
CA GLY A 312 -4.66 7.47 -17.14
C GLY A 312 -4.01 6.29 -16.41
N ALA A 313 -4.36 6.03 -15.15
CA ALA A 313 -3.79 4.93 -14.41
C ALA A 313 -4.14 3.56 -15.02
N LYS A 314 -3.16 2.68 -15.07
CA LYS A 314 -3.33 1.26 -15.40
C LYS A 314 -3.65 0.46 -14.14
N LYS A 315 -4.42 -0.59 -14.31
CA LYS A 315 -4.83 -1.51 -13.25
C LYS A 315 -3.91 -2.72 -13.23
N ILE A 316 -3.35 -3.02 -12.06
CA ILE A 316 -2.68 -4.30 -11.80
C ILE A 316 -3.57 -5.07 -10.83
N ASN A 317 -4.12 -6.19 -11.29
CA ASN A 317 -4.91 -7.07 -10.43
C ASN A 317 -3.96 -7.91 -9.57
N ILE A 318 -4.26 -7.97 -8.30
CA ILE A 318 -3.54 -8.77 -7.32
C ILE A 318 -4.50 -9.75 -6.64
N ASN A 319 -4.00 -10.94 -6.37
CA ASN A 319 -4.76 -12.03 -5.75
C ASN A 319 -4.41 -12.15 -4.27
N MET A 320 -5.41 -12.55 -3.52
CA MET A 320 -5.32 -12.91 -2.12
C MET A 320 -5.95 -14.28 -1.93
N PHE A 321 -5.28 -15.12 -1.16
CA PHE A 321 -5.74 -16.45 -0.81
C PHE A 321 -5.83 -16.57 0.70
N ALA A 322 -6.91 -17.14 1.21
CA ALA A 322 -7.08 -17.32 2.64
C ALA A 322 -7.70 -18.68 2.99
N ARG A 323 -7.42 -19.13 4.21
CA ARG A 323 -8.06 -20.30 4.78
C ARG A 323 -8.18 -20.18 6.28
N PHE A 324 -9.20 -20.82 6.86
CA PHE A 324 -9.23 -21.06 8.29
C PHE A 324 -8.26 -22.19 8.67
N LYS A 325 -7.65 -22.10 9.86
CA LYS A 325 -6.78 -23.15 10.40
C LYS A 325 -7.53 -24.45 10.61
N ASN A 326 -8.74 -24.38 11.19
CA ASN A 326 -9.60 -25.55 11.40
C ASN A 326 -10.21 -25.98 10.06
N ASN A 327 -9.96 -27.22 9.65
CA ASN A 327 -10.44 -27.76 8.37
C ASN A 327 -11.97 -27.83 8.28
N VAL A 328 -12.67 -28.10 9.38
CA VAL A 328 -14.14 -28.14 9.42
C VAL A 328 -14.69 -26.72 9.18
N VAL A 329 -14.18 -25.74 9.94
CA VAL A 329 -14.55 -24.32 9.74
C VAL A 329 -14.21 -23.87 8.33
N ASN A 330 -13.03 -24.24 7.81
CA ASN A 330 -12.62 -23.89 6.46
C ASN A 330 -13.60 -24.43 5.41
N ARG A 331 -14.08 -25.66 5.57
CA ARG A 331 -15.03 -26.28 4.63
C ARG A 331 -16.40 -25.61 4.60
N PHE A 332 -16.91 -25.17 5.75
CA PHE A 332 -18.28 -24.65 5.88
C PHE A 332 -18.38 -23.13 5.92
N CYS A 333 -17.30 -22.44 6.31
CA CYS A 333 -17.31 -21.00 6.57
C CYS A 333 -16.47 -20.17 5.56
N LYS A 334 -16.16 -20.74 4.39
CA LYS A 334 -15.33 -20.08 3.36
C LYS A 334 -15.83 -18.68 3.00
N SER A 335 -17.15 -18.52 2.86
CA SER A 335 -17.78 -17.23 2.52
C SER A 335 -17.58 -16.14 3.59
N PHE A 336 -17.16 -16.51 4.81
CA PHE A 336 -16.86 -15.54 5.87
C PHE A 336 -15.44 -14.98 5.79
N LEU A 337 -14.52 -15.63 5.07
CA LEU A 337 -13.14 -15.15 4.94
C LEU A 337 -13.07 -13.73 4.35
N SER A 338 -13.88 -13.45 3.34
CA SER A 338 -13.96 -12.10 2.73
C SER A 338 -14.56 -11.02 3.64
N LYS A 339 -15.17 -11.40 4.76
CA LYS A 339 -15.74 -10.46 5.75
C LYS A 339 -14.80 -10.23 6.94
N LEU A 340 -13.78 -11.08 7.09
CA LEU A 340 -12.75 -10.94 8.13
C LEU A 340 -11.61 -10.00 7.72
N LEU A 341 -11.46 -9.76 6.44
CA LEU A 341 -10.45 -8.95 5.77
C LEU A 341 -11.07 -7.71 5.14
#